data_10c4208e868953b7aee5c058ca6c77ff
#
_entry.id   10c4208e868953b7aee5c058ca6c77ff
#
_cell.length_a   1.000
_cell.length_b   1.000
_cell.length_c   1.000
_cell.angle_alpha   90.00
_cell.angle_beta   90.00
_cell.angle_gamma   90.00
#
_symmetry.space_group_name_H-M   'P 1'
#
loop_
_entity.id
_entity.type
_entity.pdbx_description
1 polymer ?
#
loop_
_entity_poly.entity_id
_entity_poly.type
_entity_poly.pdbx_seq_one_letter_code
_entity_poly.pdbx_strand_id
1 'polypeptide(L)'
;MGTLFLLLAATGHTQDSVWLARTTGPLPFMEYGIGDDRLGGAKIGYLDSNIIVRVVDSFNTDYKVRLSANHNAYIAKTSLVLLTKQANRPVPHNPHLTGNIKVYGDTASDYVQVTLDDRYPYRSYQLIDPSRVAIDIFGVTSNTNWITQLRTAKEIKNTWYEQSEDDVYRVYIQLKHPQHWGYAISYDSAGRHLVIRIRRQPVLPDIRRLRIAIDAGHGGDNSGASGGTSKVLEKEYTLLIAEQLQKTLKLAGVKNVFMTRTKDTSLSMPERILMLKQYDPQLLVSIHLNSANSDTVQGTSTYYRYIGFRPLSMAILNRMLTLGLKEYGNVGSFNFSLSGPTDYPNALVEVAFLSNPEDEKKILSPKFRKAVAQKIYLGIIDWLNEMKQ
;
A
#
# COMPACT_ATOMS: atom_id res chain seq x y z
N MET A 1 -16.59 25.92 68.74
CA MET A 1 -17.30 24.99 67.84
C MET A 1 -17.10 25.49 66.44
N GLY A 2 -16.11 24.97 65.74
CA GLY A 2 -15.80 25.32 64.34
C GLY A 2 -16.16 24.15 63.44
N THR A 3 -17.12 24.33 62.55
CA THR A 3 -17.62 23.35 61.61
C THR A 3 -16.73 23.33 60.38
N LEU A 4 -16.01 22.21 60.22
CA LEU A 4 -15.14 21.96 59.07
C LEU A 4 -16.00 21.49 57.89
N PHE A 5 -16.16 22.30 56.83
CA PHE A 5 -16.76 21.86 55.58
C PHE A 5 -15.72 21.13 54.72
N LEU A 6 -15.87 19.83 54.58
CA LEU A 6 -15.16 19.05 53.58
C LEU A 6 -15.80 19.29 52.21
N LEU A 7 -15.10 19.98 51.32
CA LEU A 7 -15.42 20.03 49.88
C LEU A 7 -14.93 18.71 49.26
N LEU A 8 -15.85 17.82 48.94
CA LEU A 8 -15.62 16.70 48.04
C LEU A 8 -15.55 17.24 46.60
N ALA A 9 -14.34 17.32 46.08
CA ALA A 9 -14.15 17.54 44.66
C ALA A 9 -14.59 16.27 43.91
N ALA A 10 -15.76 16.31 43.30
CA ALA A 10 -16.18 15.30 42.34
C ALA A 10 -15.31 15.44 41.10
N THR A 11 -14.32 14.56 40.93
CA THR A 11 -13.62 14.39 39.66
C THR A 11 -14.60 13.79 38.67
N GLY A 12 -15.31 14.64 37.96
CA GLY A 12 -16.14 14.23 36.83
C GLY A 12 -15.22 13.61 35.76
N HIS A 13 -15.15 12.30 35.69
CA HIS A 13 -14.71 11.63 34.49
C HIS A 13 -15.74 11.95 33.42
N THR A 14 -15.39 12.83 32.50
CA THR A 14 -16.12 13.00 31.25
C THR A 14 -16.01 11.65 30.53
N GLN A 15 -17.10 10.92 30.56
CA GLN A 15 -17.22 9.67 29.83
C GLN A 15 -17.17 10.04 28.35
N ASP A 16 -16.00 9.79 27.71
CA ASP A 16 -15.80 10.06 26.27
C ASP A 16 -16.92 9.36 25.49
N SER A 17 -17.70 10.14 24.76
CA SER A 17 -18.80 9.63 23.94
C SER A 17 -18.20 8.86 22.76
N VAL A 18 -18.19 7.54 22.84
CA VAL A 18 -17.77 6.64 21.76
C VAL A 18 -18.89 6.55 20.72
N TRP A 19 -18.58 6.81 19.47
CA TRP A 19 -19.52 6.70 18.37
C TRP A 19 -19.14 5.51 17.49
N LEU A 20 -20.14 4.76 17.04
CA LEU A 20 -19.93 3.77 15.99
C LEU A 20 -20.03 4.43 14.61
N ALA A 21 -19.13 4.05 13.73
CA ALA A 21 -19.15 4.47 12.33
C ALA A 21 -18.85 3.29 11.41
N ARG A 22 -19.20 3.43 10.13
CA ARG A 22 -18.78 2.52 9.08
C ARG A 22 -17.96 3.26 8.04
N THR A 23 -16.92 2.59 7.53
CA THR A 23 -16.17 3.11 6.39
C THR A 23 -17.05 3.19 5.15
N THR A 24 -16.81 4.20 4.32
CA THR A 24 -17.54 4.45 3.09
C THR A 24 -16.59 4.92 1.98
N GLY A 25 -17.07 4.87 0.74
CA GLY A 25 -16.29 5.27 -0.43
C GLY A 25 -15.43 4.14 -0.99
N PRO A 26 -14.82 4.36 -2.16
CA PRO A 26 -14.18 3.29 -2.92
C PRO A 26 -12.79 2.91 -2.37
N LEU A 27 -12.17 3.75 -1.52
CA LEU A 27 -10.81 3.54 -1.06
C LEU A 27 -10.55 4.20 0.30
N PRO A 28 -11.33 3.86 1.35
CA PRO A 28 -11.04 4.36 2.68
C PRO A 28 -9.68 3.82 3.16
N PHE A 29 -8.97 4.60 3.97
CA PHE A 29 -7.67 4.18 4.51
C PHE A 29 -7.50 4.66 5.96
N MET A 30 -6.59 3.99 6.65
CA MET A 30 -6.17 4.33 8.02
C MET A 30 -4.78 4.95 8.01
N GLU A 31 -4.53 5.91 8.89
CA GLU A 31 -3.24 6.53 9.15
C GLU A 31 -2.84 6.40 10.63
N TYR A 32 -1.52 6.36 10.90
CA TYR A 32 -1.00 6.31 12.28
C TYR A 32 -1.15 7.66 13.00
N GLY A 33 -1.20 8.74 12.27
CA GLY A 33 -1.34 10.09 12.78
C GLY A 33 -1.76 11.05 11.68
N ILE A 34 -2.05 12.29 12.06
CA ILE A 34 -2.31 13.39 11.12
C ILE A 34 -0.94 13.97 10.75
N GLY A 35 -0.57 13.89 9.46
CA GLY A 35 0.69 14.43 8.96
C GLY A 35 0.54 15.87 8.51
N ASP A 36 1.56 16.69 8.80
CA ASP A 36 1.60 18.11 8.43
C ASP A 36 2.33 18.35 7.10
N ASP A 37 2.92 17.30 6.51
CA ASP A 37 3.59 17.37 5.22
C ASP A 37 2.67 17.02 4.05
N ARG A 38 3.15 17.22 2.83
CA ARG A 38 2.39 16.94 1.60
C ARG A 38 2.02 15.47 1.39
N LEU A 39 2.64 14.53 2.13
CA LEU A 39 2.35 13.10 2.04
C LEU A 39 1.20 12.70 2.96
N GLY A 40 0.80 13.59 3.88
CA GLY A 40 -0.18 13.31 4.93
C GLY A 40 0.36 12.37 5.99
N GLY A 41 -0.52 11.83 6.82
CA GLY A 41 -0.17 10.84 7.83
C GLY A 41 0.40 9.56 7.22
N ALA A 42 1.25 8.87 7.97
CA ALA A 42 1.77 7.58 7.54
C ALA A 42 0.63 6.57 7.47
N LYS A 43 0.37 6.02 6.28
CA LYS A 43 -0.75 5.10 6.06
C LYS A 43 -0.52 3.76 6.74
N ILE A 44 -1.53 3.27 7.44
CA ILE A 44 -1.57 1.89 7.94
C ILE A 44 -1.93 0.94 6.80
N GLY A 45 -3.00 1.24 6.08
CA GLY A 45 -3.47 0.46 4.93
C GLY A 45 -4.81 0.95 4.41
N TYR A 46 -5.19 0.46 3.23
CA TYR A 46 -6.51 0.65 2.67
C TYR A 46 -7.50 -0.35 3.27
N LEU A 47 -8.75 0.06 3.34
CA LEU A 47 -9.86 -0.72 3.89
C LEU A 47 -10.96 -0.89 2.83
N ASP A 48 -11.84 -1.85 3.07
CA ASP A 48 -13.11 -1.94 2.37
C ASP A 48 -14.13 -0.94 2.94
N SER A 49 -15.21 -0.70 2.22
CA SER A 49 -16.40 -0.03 2.76
C SER A 49 -17.13 -0.93 3.75
N ASN A 50 -17.95 -0.32 4.59
CA ASN A 50 -18.78 -0.97 5.62
C ASN A 50 -18.00 -1.64 6.76
N ILE A 51 -16.72 -1.31 6.98
CA ILE A 51 -15.98 -1.75 8.16
C ILE A 51 -16.42 -0.94 9.37
N ILE A 52 -16.73 -1.63 10.47
CA ILE A 52 -17.11 -1.00 11.74
C ILE A 52 -15.87 -0.43 12.42
N VAL A 53 -15.95 0.81 12.86
CA VAL A 53 -14.92 1.48 13.66
C VAL A 53 -15.55 2.24 14.83
N ARG A 54 -14.79 2.41 15.90
CA ARG A 54 -15.19 3.17 17.10
C ARG A 54 -14.50 4.53 17.07
N VAL A 55 -15.25 5.58 16.79
CA VAL A 55 -14.76 6.96 16.83
C VAL A 55 -14.65 7.41 18.30
N VAL A 56 -13.46 7.83 18.69
CA VAL A 56 -13.15 8.27 20.07
C VAL A 56 -12.81 9.75 20.14
N ASP A 57 -12.45 10.38 19.01
CA ASP A 57 -12.15 11.80 18.97
C ASP A 57 -12.36 12.36 17.55
N SER A 58 -12.42 13.68 17.42
CA SER A 58 -12.67 14.40 16.18
C SER A 58 -11.68 15.54 16.00
N PHE A 59 -10.94 15.49 14.91
CA PHE A 59 -10.04 16.55 14.46
C PHE A 59 -10.63 17.28 13.25
N ASN A 60 -9.92 18.27 12.69
CA ASN A 60 -10.44 19.09 11.59
C ASN A 60 -11.00 18.25 10.43
N THR A 61 -10.17 17.43 9.82
CA THR A 61 -10.49 16.61 8.63
C THR A 61 -10.71 15.14 8.95
N ASP A 62 -10.33 14.68 10.14
CA ASP A 62 -10.23 13.27 10.48
C ASP A 62 -10.94 12.93 11.78
N TYR A 63 -11.36 11.68 11.89
CA TYR A 63 -11.74 11.06 13.14
C TYR A 63 -10.61 10.18 13.66
N LYS A 64 -10.33 10.26 14.98
CA LYS A 64 -9.53 9.27 15.67
C LYS A 64 -10.42 8.07 15.97
N VAL A 65 -10.03 6.91 15.52
CA VAL A 65 -10.74 5.65 15.74
C VAL A 65 -9.92 4.73 16.61
N ARG A 66 -10.59 4.04 17.54
CA ARG A 66 -10.00 2.97 18.36
C ARG A 66 -10.14 1.67 17.60
N LEU A 67 -9.01 1.02 17.33
CA LEU A 67 -8.94 -0.28 16.66
C LEU A 67 -8.98 -1.42 17.69
N SER A 68 -8.22 -1.28 18.78
CA SER A 68 -8.13 -2.20 19.90
C SER A 68 -7.84 -1.44 21.19
N ALA A 69 -7.66 -2.10 22.30
CA ALA A 69 -7.32 -1.47 23.58
C ALA A 69 -6.06 -0.56 23.45
N ASN A 70 -5.06 -1.01 22.69
CA ASN A 70 -3.76 -0.35 22.58
C ASN A 70 -3.52 0.31 21.20
N HIS A 71 -4.45 0.18 20.25
CA HIS A 71 -4.26 0.68 18.88
C HIS A 71 -5.32 1.70 18.50
N ASN A 72 -4.84 2.82 17.94
CA ASN A 72 -5.69 3.84 17.36
C ASN A 72 -5.23 4.10 15.91
N ALA A 73 -6.13 4.69 15.12
CA ALA A 73 -5.85 5.17 13.78
C ALA A 73 -6.62 6.47 13.53
N TYR A 74 -6.30 7.11 12.40
CA TYR A 74 -7.02 8.26 11.90
C TYR A 74 -7.63 7.90 10.55
N ILE A 75 -8.89 8.33 10.34
CA ILE A 75 -9.63 8.11 9.09
C ILE A 75 -10.31 9.42 8.72
N ALA A 76 -10.20 9.81 7.45
CA ALA A 76 -10.85 11.02 6.94
C ALA A 76 -12.37 10.99 7.20
N LYS A 77 -12.93 12.10 7.66
CA LYS A 77 -14.37 12.24 7.93
C LYS A 77 -15.23 11.90 6.71
N THR A 78 -14.75 12.22 5.52
CA THR A 78 -15.40 11.89 4.24
C THR A 78 -15.47 10.39 3.94
N SER A 79 -14.64 9.60 4.63
CA SER A 79 -14.57 8.14 4.49
C SER A 79 -15.34 7.40 5.59
N LEU A 80 -16.12 8.09 6.43
CA LEU A 80 -16.91 7.51 7.52
C LEU A 80 -18.35 7.99 7.49
N VAL A 81 -19.26 7.07 7.79
CA VAL A 81 -20.68 7.36 8.09
C VAL A 81 -20.94 7.02 9.54
N LEU A 82 -21.30 8.02 10.35
CA LEU A 82 -21.67 7.82 11.75
C LEU A 82 -23.02 7.11 11.82
N LEU A 83 -23.10 6.01 12.56
CA LEU A 83 -24.29 5.17 12.64
C LEU A 83 -25.28 5.68 13.69
N THR A 84 -24.82 5.95 14.89
CA THR A 84 -25.64 6.52 15.98
C THR A 84 -24.73 6.98 17.11
N LYS A 85 -25.13 8.06 17.78
CA LYS A 85 -24.58 8.43 19.07
C LYS A 85 -25.17 7.44 20.08
N GLN A 86 -24.42 6.43 20.49
CA GLN A 86 -24.84 5.63 21.63
C GLN A 86 -24.68 6.48 22.89
N ALA A 87 -25.77 7.16 23.24
CA ALA A 87 -25.86 7.83 24.53
C ALA A 87 -25.68 6.78 25.62
N ASN A 88 -24.59 6.84 26.32
CA ASN A 88 -24.34 6.21 27.66
C ASN A 88 -24.68 4.71 27.84
N ARG A 89 -24.73 3.91 26.79
CA ARG A 89 -24.65 2.47 26.97
C ARG A 89 -23.19 2.04 26.84
N PRO A 90 -22.60 1.36 27.85
CA PRO A 90 -21.37 0.63 27.63
C PRO A 90 -21.62 -0.23 26.39
N VAL A 91 -20.78 -0.09 25.35
CA VAL A 91 -20.79 -1.06 24.26
C VAL A 91 -20.64 -2.41 24.93
N PRO A 92 -21.60 -3.33 24.78
CA PRO A 92 -21.47 -4.62 25.44
C PRO A 92 -20.10 -5.19 25.08
N HIS A 93 -19.31 -5.54 26.08
CA HIS A 93 -18.08 -6.30 25.94
C HIS A 93 -18.41 -7.77 25.57
N ASN A 94 -19.34 -7.97 24.63
CA ASN A 94 -19.39 -9.25 23.98
C ASN A 94 -18.18 -9.30 23.07
N PRO A 95 -17.18 -10.14 23.38
CA PRO A 95 -16.04 -10.28 22.49
C PRO A 95 -16.57 -10.71 21.12
N HIS A 96 -16.23 -9.93 20.11
CA HIS A 96 -16.45 -10.37 18.74
C HIS A 96 -15.53 -11.56 18.49
N LEU A 97 -16.11 -12.69 18.12
CA LEU A 97 -15.38 -13.93 18.04
C LEU A 97 -15.06 -14.30 16.59
N THR A 98 -13.85 -14.80 16.38
CA THR A 98 -13.51 -15.44 15.11
C THR A 98 -14.16 -16.81 14.99
N GLY A 99 -14.47 -17.24 13.75
CA GLY A 99 -14.76 -18.63 13.46
C GLY A 99 -13.54 -19.31 12.85
N ASN A 100 -13.80 -20.38 12.07
CA ASN A 100 -12.75 -21.20 11.49
C ASN A 100 -12.07 -20.54 10.29
N ILE A 101 -10.88 -21.07 9.94
CA ILE A 101 -10.11 -20.65 8.78
C ILE A 101 -10.18 -21.72 7.70
N LYS A 102 -10.33 -21.29 6.44
CA LYS A 102 -10.24 -22.16 5.26
C LYS A 102 -9.15 -21.63 4.32
N VAL A 103 -8.27 -22.53 3.88
CA VAL A 103 -7.19 -22.27 2.93
C VAL A 103 -7.43 -23.09 1.67
N TYR A 104 -7.50 -22.44 0.53
CA TYR A 104 -7.78 -23.09 -0.76
C TYR A 104 -7.16 -22.30 -1.90
N GLY A 105 -7.21 -22.82 -3.12
CA GLY A 105 -6.73 -22.13 -4.30
C GLY A 105 -7.60 -22.40 -5.51
N ASP A 106 -7.57 -21.46 -6.45
CA ASP A 106 -8.12 -21.59 -7.79
C ASP A 106 -6.99 -21.81 -8.83
N THR A 107 -7.21 -21.43 -10.08
CA THR A 107 -6.21 -21.56 -11.16
C THR A 107 -5.05 -20.57 -11.06
N ALA A 108 -5.23 -19.41 -10.40
CA ALA A 108 -4.29 -18.28 -10.41
C ALA A 108 -3.80 -17.84 -9.03
N SER A 109 -4.59 -18.07 -8.00
CA SER A 109 -4.35 -17.54 -6.65
C SER A 109 -4.65 -18.58 -5.57
N ASP A 110 -4.10 -18.35 -4.39
CA ASP A 110 -4.51 -19.02 -3.17
C ASP A 110 -5.29 -18.05 -2.28
N TYR A 111 -6.11 -18.61 -1.42
CA TYR A 111 -6.99 -17.84 -0.55
C TYR A 111 -6.92 -18.35 0.88
N VAL A 112 -6.88 -17.40 1.83
CA VAL A 112 -7.18 -17.65 3.24
C VAL A 112 -8.47 -16.93 3.56
N GLN A 113 -9.44 -17.65 4.07
CA GLN A 113 -10.74 -17.14 4.45
C GLN A 113 -10.90 -17.29 5.95
N VAL A 114 -11.04 -16.17 6.65
CA VAL A 114 -11.25 -16.11 8.10
C VAL A 114 -12.71 -15.78 8.35
N THR A 115 -13.43 -16.65 9.06
CA THR A 115 -14.84 -16.41 9.41
C THR A 115 -14.93 -15.39 10.55
N LEU A 116 -15.82 -14.41 10.40
CA LEU A 116 -16.08 -13.32 11.34
C LEU A 116 -17.59 -13.07 11.43
N ASP A 117 -18.04 -12.41 12.47
CA ASP A 117 -19.47 -12.05 12.68
C ASP A 117 -19.85 -10.71 12.03
N ASP A 118 -18.87 -9.81 11.78
CA ASP A 118 -19.01 -8.54 11.06
C ASP A 118 -17.69 -8.16 10.40
N ARG A 119 -17.60 -6.95 9.84
CA ARG A 119 -16.41 -6.40 9.19
C ARG A 119 -15.60 -5.55 10.18
N TYR A 120 -14.42 -6.03 10.52
CA TYR A 120 -13.49 -5.37 11.44
C TYR A 120 -12.31 -4.75 10.72
N PRO A 121 -11.68 -3.69 11.30
CA PRO A 121 -10.46 -3.13 10.77
C PRO A 121 -9.32 -4.14 10.80
N TYR A 122 -8.44 -4.05 9.82
CA TYR A 122 -7.27 -4.91 9.72
C TYR A 122 -6.06 -4.13 9.21
N ARG A 123 -4.88 -4.65 9.49
CA ARG A 123 -3.63 -4.23 8.85
C ARG A 123 -2.80 -5.44 8.47
N SER A 124 -1.86 -5.26 7.54
CA SER A 124 -1.01 -6.35 7.10
C SER A 124 0.45 -5.96 7.04
N TYR A 125 1.31 -6.97 7.16
CA TYR A 125 2.76 -6.86 7.08
C TYR A 125 3.31 -7.92 6.15
N GLN A 126 4.43 -7.60 5.51
CA GLN A 126 5.26 -8.57 4.83
C GLN A 126 6.49 -8.89 5.69
N LEU A 127 6.80 -10.18 5.79
CA LEU A 127 7.99 -10.72 6.43
C LEU A 127 8.73 -11.55 5.39
N ILE A 128 10.07 -11.48 5.36
CA ILE A 128 10.88 -12.06 4.28
C ILE A 128 11.70 -13.29 4.68
N ASP A 129 11.89 -13.52 5.97
CA ASP A 129 12.66 -14.66 6.47
C ASP A 129 11.95 -15.35 7.65
N PRO A 130 11.24 -16.47 7.40
CA PRO A 130 10.77 -16.94 6.09
C PRO A 130 9.68 -16.01 5.51
N SER A 131 9.45 -16.12 4.18
CA SER A 131 8.45 -15.32 3.48
C SER A 131 7.04 -15.56 4.02
N ARG A 132 6.40 -14.51 4.56
CA ARG A 132 5.08 -14.56 5.21
C ARG A 132 4.30 -13.27 5.00
N VAL A 133 2.99 -13.39 5.02
CA VAL A 133 2.06 -12.27 5.22
C VAL A 133 1.44 -12.44 6.59
N ALA A 134 1.49 -11.40 7.42
CA ALA A 134 0.82 -11.35 8.72
C ALA A 134 -0.31 -10.33 8.66
N ILE A 135 -1.48 -10.69 9.16
CA ILE A 135 -2.68 -9.84 9.17
C ILE A 135 -3.18 -9.71 10.60
N ASP A 136 -3.19 -8.50 11.14
CA ASP A 136 -3.87 -8.17 12.39
C ASP A 136 -5.32 -7.80 12.09
N ILE A 137 -6.25 -8.47 12.74
CA ILE A 137 -7.68 -8.16 12.74
C ILE A 137 -7.98 -7.60 14.13
N PHE A 138 -8.46 -6.35 14.18
CA PHE A 138 -8.65 -5.62 15.41
C PHE A 138 -10.08 -5.77 15.96
N GLY A 139 -10.21 -5.73 17.27
CA GLY A 139 -11.50 -5.79 17.97
C GLY A 139 -12.11 -7.19 18.04
N VAL A 140 -11.33 -8.24 17.79
CA VAL A 140 -11.80 -9.64 17.81
C VAL A 140 -10.95 -10.54 18.69
N THR A 141 -11.59 -11.53 19.30
CA THR A 141 -10.98 -12.58 20.12
C THR A 141 -11.11 -13.93 19.42
N SER A 142 -10.11 -14.75 19.59
CA SER A 142 -10.07 -16.10 18.98
C SER A 142 -11.15 -17.01 19.52
N ASN A 143 -11.92 -17.58 18.61
CA ASN A 143 -12.76 -18.77 18.81
C ASN A 143 -12.55 -19.74 17.63
N THR A 144 -11.38 -19.68 17.02
CA THR A 144 -11.01 -20.54 15.91
C THR A 144 -10.69 -21.94 16.44
N ASN A 145 -11.49 -22.93 16.08
CA ASN A 145 -11.31 -24.31 16.54
C ASN A 145 -10.47 -25.16 15.56
N TRP A 146 -10.49 -24.84 14.26
CA TRP A 146 -9.69 -25.55 13.24
C TRP A 146 -9.37 -24.68 12.03
N ILE A 147 -8.33 -25.11 11.33
CA ILE A 147 -7.91 -24.59 10.04
C ILE A 147 -7.99 -25.73 9.01
N THR A 148 -8.79 -25.52 7.96
CA THR A 148 -8.87 -26.48 6.85
C THR A 148 -8.00 -26.01 5.72
N GLN A 149 -6.93 -26.74 5.40
CA GLN A 149 -6.07 -26.43 4.24
C GLN A 149 -6.26 -27.46 3.14
N LEU A 150 -6.75 -27.01 1.99
CA LEU A 150 -6.98 -27.85 0.82
C LEU A 150 -5.71 -27.98 -0.05
N ARG A 151 -5.55 -29.11 -0.72
CA ARG A 151 -4.44 -29.36 -1.65
C ARG A 151 -4.45 -28.46 -2.89
N THR A 152 -5.53 -27.74 -3.12
CA THR A 152 -5.66 -26.73 -4.19
C THR A 152 -4.80 -25.49 -3.93
N ALA A 153 -4.45 -25.18 -2.67
CA ALA A 153 -3.48 -24.14 -2.33
C ALA A 153 -2.07 -24.58 -2.78
N LYS A 154 -1.41 -23.75 -3.59
CA LYS A 154 -0.10 -24.06 -4.21
C LYS A 154 1.01 -23.14 -3.71
N GLU A 155 0.72 -21.90 -3.44
CA GLU A 155 1.67 -20.89 -2.92
C GLU A 155 1.72 -20.87 -1.40
N ILE A 156 0.59 -21.12 -0.73
CA ILE A 156 0.52 -21.13 0.73
C ILE A 156 1.12 -22.46 1.23
N LYS A 157 2.21 -22.35 2.00
CA LYS A 157 2.87 -23.48 2.65
C LYS A 157 2.15 -23.86 3.94
N ASN A 158 1.84 -22.89 4.77
CA ASN A 158 1.17 -23.07 6.06
C ASN A 158 0.39 -21.82 6.46
N THR A 159 -0.63 -21.98 7.28
CA THR A 159 -1.40 -20.89 7.88
C THR A 159 -1.65 -21.22 9.34
N TRP A 160 -1.45 -20.26 10.23
CA TRP A 160 -1.75 -20.36 11.65
C TRP A 160 -2.17 -19.01 12.18
N TYR A 161 -2.60 -18.95 13.42
CA TYR A 161 -3.00 -17.72 14.09
C TYR A 161 -2.45 -17.65 15.52
N GLU A 162 -2.49 -16.45 16.07
CA GLU A 162 -2.25 -16.17 17.49
C GLU A 162 -3.18 -15.07 17.97
N GLN A 163 -3.55 -15.10 19.24
CA GLN A 163 -4.11 -13.94 19.92
C GLN A 163 -2.95 -13.07 20.37
N SER A 164 -2.62 -12.07 19.55
CA SER A 164 -1.45 -11.21 19.77
C SER A 164 -1.63 -10.26 20.96
N GLU A 165 -2.88 -9.81 21.17
CA GLU A 165 -3.37 -9.04 22.31
C GLU A 165 -4.83 -9.46 22.55
N ASP A 166 -5.43 -9.11 23.68
CA ASP A 166 -6.79 -9.55 24.07
C ASP A 166 -7.85 -9.32 22.96
N ASP A 167 -7.68 -8.27 22.18
CA ASP A 167 -8.57 -7.90 21.08
C ASP A 167 -7.84 -7.69 19.73
N VAL A 168 -6.70 -8.36 19.53
CA VAL A 168 -5.96 -8.41 18.27
C VAL A 168 -5.68 -9.85 17.87
N TYR A 169 -6.40 -10.31 16.86
CA TYR A 169 -6.23 -11.64 16.29
C TYR A 169 -5.31 -11.57 15.09
N ARG A 170 -4.17 -12.26 15.15
CA ARG A 170 -3.18 -12.26 14.07
C ARG A 170 -3.18 -13.57 13.32
N VAL A 171 -3.31 -13.48 11.98
CA VAL A 171 -3.20 -14.61 11.06
C VAL A 171 -1.87 -14.51 10.34
N TYR A 172 -1.10 -15.61 10.33
CA TYR A 172 0.11 -15.77 9.55
C TYR A 172 -0.13 -16.68 8.35
N ILE A 173 0.38 -16.27 7.21
CA ILE A 173 0.34 -17.02 5.94
C ILE A 173 1.78 -17.17 5.46
N GLN A 174 2.36 -18.36 5.61
CA GLN A 174 3.69 -18.66 5.10
C GLN A 174 3.62 -19.03 3.63
N LEU A 175 4.46 -18.37 2.83
CA LEU A 175 4.56 -18.62 1.40
C LEU A 175 5.59 -19.72 1.10
N LYS A 176 5.45 -20.39 -0.04
CA LYS A 176 6.44 -21.36 -0.51
C LYS A 176 7.65 -20.68 -1.12
N HIS A 177 7.42 -19.61 -1.88
CA HIS A 177 8.49 -18.87 -2.54
C HIS A 177 8.94 -17.67 -1.69
N PRO A 178 10.22 -17.31 -1.74
CA PRO A 178 10.73 -16.17 -0.99
C PRO A 178 10.21 -14.83 -1.52
N GLN A 179 9.95 -14.71 -2.82
CA GLN A 179 9.46 -13.48 -3.43
C GLN A 179 7.96 -13.29 -3.23
N HIS A 180 7.57 -12.15 -2.66
CA HIS A 180 6.16 -11.74 -2.61
C HIS A 180 5.68 -11.26 -3.99
N TRP A 181 4.63 -11.91 -4.51
CA TRP A 181 3.97 -11.51 -5.77
C TRP A 181 2.72 -10.65 -5.56
N GLY A 182 2.45 -10.30 -4.33
CA GLY A 182 1.30 -9.49 -3.95
C GLY A 182 0.17 -10.30 -3.34
N TYR A 183 -0.66 -9.58 -2.61
CA TYR A 183 -1.87 -10.10 -1.98
C TYR A 183 -2.91 -8.99 -1.86
N ALA A 184 -4.17 -9.38 -1.88
CA ALA A 184 -5.29 -8.47 -1.64
C ALA A 184 -6.10 -8.97 -0.45
N ILE A 185 -6.59 -8.04 0.36
CA ILE A 185 -7.44 -8.34 1.51
C ILE A 185 -8.78 -7.63 1.27
N SER A 186 -9.87 -8.38 1.40
CA SER A 186 -11.22 -7.85 1.27
C SER A 186 -12.22 -8.69 2.02
N TYR A 187 -13.36 -8.11 2.34
CA TYR A 187 -14.50 -8.87 2.84
C TYR A 187 -15.30 -9.47 1.68
N ASP A 188 -15.87 -10.65 1.89
CA ASP A 188 -16.85 -11.21 0.97
C ASP A 188 -18.12 -10.34 0.91
N SER A 189 -18.99 -10.57 -0.06
CA SER A 189 -20.21 -9.80 -0.25
C SER A 189 -21.16 -9.87 0.96
N ALA A 190 -21.18 -11.01 1.64
CA ALA A 190 -21.99 -11.21 2.86
C ALA A 190 -21.39 -10.52 4.09
N GLY A 191 -20.11 -10.11 4.05
CA GLY A 191 -19.40 -9.47 5.15
C GLY A 191 -19.04 -10.42 6.29
N ARG A 192 -19.10 -11.74 6.05
CA ARG A 192 -18.85 -12.78 7.06
C ARG A 192 -17.46 -13.39 6.99
N HIS A 193 -16.71 -13.09 5.95
CA HIS A 193 -15.37 -13.62 5.79
C HIS A 193 -14.42 -12.51 5.37
N LEU A 194 -13.31 -12.41 6.11
CA LEU A 194 -12.14 -11.70 5.62
C LEU A 194 -11.38 -12.65 4.70
N VAL A 195 -11.24 -12.27 3.44
CA VAL A 195 -10.61 -13.08 2.38
C VAL A 195 -9.27 -12.46 2.02
N ILE A 196 -8.20 -13.22 2.20
CA ILE A 196 -6.85 -12.85 1.80
C ILE A 196 -6.50 -13.65 0.55
N ARG A 197 -6.47 -12.98 -0.60
CA ARG A 197 -6.03 -13.55 -1.87
C ARG A 197 -4.51 -13.41 -1.98
N ILE A 198 -3.80 -14.52 -2.08
CA ILE A 198 -2.36 -14.58 -2.31
C ILE A 198 -2.11 -14.85 -3.79
N ARG A 199 -1.44 -13.93 -4.47
CA ARG A 199 -1.04 -14.13 -5.88
C ARG A 199 0.12 -15.13 -5.92
N ARG A 200 -0.03 -16.16 -6.76
CA ARG A 200 1.04 -17.16 -6.95
C ARG A 200 2.20 -16.60 -7.75
N GLN A 201 3.41 -16.97 -7.37
CA GLN A 201 4.57 -16.74 -8.22
C GLN A 201 4.38 -17.47 -9.57
N PRO A 202 4.62 -16.82 -10.72
CA PRO A 202 4.59 -17.47 -12.00
C PRO A 202 5.59 -18.64 -12.08
N VAL A 203 5.15 -19.80 -12.54
CA VAL A 203 6.03 -20.99 -12.73
C VAL A 203 7.19 -20.66 -13.68
N LEU A 204 6.93 -19.85 -14.69
CA LEU A 204 7.93 -19.30 -15.60
C LEU A 204 7.84 -17.78 -15.53
N PRO A 205 8.77 -17.12 -14.82
CA PRO A 205 8.81 -15.68 -14.72
C PRO A 205 9.33 -15.07 -16.04
N ASP A 206 8.47 -15.02 -17.04
CA ASP A 206 8.71 -14.42 -18.36
C ASP A 206 7.96 -13.11 -18.46
N ILE A 207 8.70 -12.01 -18.64
CA ILE A 207 8.13 -10.67 -18.71
C ILE A 207 7.03 -10.53 -19.78
N ARG A 208 7.14 -11.30 -20.90
CA ARG A 208 6.17 -11.27 -22.01
C ARG A 208 4.78 -11.75 -21.62
N ARG A 209 4.68 -12.49 -20.51
CA ARG A 209 3.43 -13.04 -19.97
C ARG A 209 2.82 -12.16 -18.89
N LEU A 210 3.54 -11.16 -18.42
CA LEU A 210 3.08 -10.30 -17.33
C LEU A 210 2.14 -9.20 -17.83
N ARG A 211 1.22 -8.80 -16.97
CA ARG A 211 0.48 -7.54 -17.06
C ARG A 211 1.26 -6.49 -16.30
N ILE A 212 1.84 -5.53 -17.03
CA ILE A 212 2.70 -4.50 -16.46
C ILE A 212 1.97 -3.16 -16.50
N ALA A 213 1.95 -2.47 -15.38
CA ALA A 213 1.47 -1.11 -15.30
C ALA A 213 2.65 -0.12 -15.21
N ILE A 214 2.52 1.00 -15.87
CA ILE A 214 3.43 2.13 -15.82
C ILE A 214 2.61 3.33 -15.34
N ASP A 215 3.06 3.99 -14.29
CA ASP A 215 2.51 5.25 -13.86
C ASP A 215 3.45 6.39 -14.28
N ALA A 216 2.94 7.34 -15.04
CA ALA A 216 3.64 8.59 -15.32
C ALA A 216 3.23 9.60 -14.25
N GLY A 217 4.13 9.93 -13.33
CA GLY A 217 3.87 10.83 -12.21
C GLY A 217 3.29 12.17 -12.64
N HIS A 218 2.45 12.78 -11.79
CA HIS A 218 1.83 14.07 -12.00
C HIS A 218 0.88 14.12 -13.22
N GLY A 219 0.56 15.31 -13.73
CA GLY A 219 -0.30 15.52 -14.90
C GLY A 219 -1.40 16.56 -14.65
N GLY A 220 -1.85 17.24 -15.70
CA GLY A 220 -2.84 18.29 -15.65
C GLY A 220 -2.40 19.44 -14.73
N ASP A 221 -3.21 19.74 -13.71
CA ASP A 221 -2.94 20.83 -12.76
C ASP A 221 -1.79 20.52 -11.79
N ASN A 222 -1.44 19.26 -11.62
CA ASN A 222 -0.28 18.84 -10.83
C ASN A 222 0.96 18.78 -11.75
N SER A 223 1.75 19.84 -11.76
CA SER A 223 2.96 19.94 -12.57
C SER A 223 4.13 19.08 -12.07
N GLY A 224 4.13 18.67 -10.80
CA GLY A 224 5.31 18.11 -10.14
C GLY A 224 6.40 19.16 -9.93
N ALA A 225 7.64 18.73 -9.90
CA ALA A 225 8.81 19.59 -9.81
C ALA A 225 9.01 20.40 -11.10
N SER A 226 9.75 21.52 -10.98
CA SER A 226 10.18 22.35 -12.10
C SER A 226 11.70 22.33 -12.24
N GLY A 227 12.18 22.30 -13.48
CA GLY A 227 13.60 22.38 -13.79
C GLY A 227 14.21 23.68 -13.26
N GLY A 228 15.39 23.56 -12.68
CA GLY A 228 16.11 24.69 -12.10
C GLY A 228 16.46 25.75 -13.14
N THR A 229 16.94 25.31 -14.27
CA THR A 229 17.43 26.17 -15.39
C THR A 229 16.38 26.31 -16.49
N SER A 230 15.90 25.20 -17.03
CA SER A 230 15.02 25.20 -18.21
C SER A 230 13.55 25.49 -17.92
N LYS A 231 13.14 25.40 -16.65
CA LYS A 231 11.75 25.56 -16.20
C LYS A 231 10.78 24.52 -16.76
N VAL A 232 11.28 23.43 -17.30
CA VAL A 232 10.44 22.29 -17.73
C VAL A 232 9.73 21.65 -16.55
N LEU A 233 8.59 21.04 -16.79
CA LEU A 233 7.75 20.48 -15.74
C LEU A 233 7.95 18.96 -15.64
N GLU A 234 8.02 18.44 -14.44
CA GLU A 234 8.16 17.00 -14.17
C GLU A 234 7.12 16.18 -14.92
N LYS A 235 5.85 16.60 -14.91
CA LYS A 235 4.74 15.90 -15.58
C LYS A 235 4.99 15.61 -17.06
N GLU A 236 5.71 16.48 -17.77
CA GLU A 236 6.02 16.32 -19.20
C GLU A 236 7.04 15.20 -19.41
N TYR A 237 8.10 15.23 -18.60
CA TYR A 237 9.22 14.30 -18.75
C TYR A 237 8.93 12.92 -18.17
N THR A 238 8.12 12.82 -17.13
CA THR A 238 7.62 11.52 -16.63
C THR A 238 6.78 10.82 -17.69
N LEU A 239 5.94 11.55 -18.42
CA LEU A 239 5.16 11.00 -19.53
C LEU A 239 6.06 10.52 -20.67
N LEU A 240 7.02 11.35 -21.11
CA LEU A 240 7.96 10.98 -22.16
C LEU A 240 8.78 9.73 -21.81
N ILE A 241 9.21 9.57 -20.55
CA ILE A 241 9.96 8.38 -20.10
C ILE A 241 9.02 7.16 -20.03
N ALA A 242 7.79 7.34 -19.52
CA ALA A 242 6.79 6.28 -19.45
C ALA A 242 6.41 5.73 -20.83
N GLU A 243 6.25 6.59 -21.83
CA GLU A 243 6.02 6.21 -23.24
C GLU A 243 7.21 5.43 -23.82
N GLN A 244 8.46 5.86 -23.52
CA GLN A 244 9.64 5.11 -23.93
C GLN A 244 9.71 3.74 -23.26
N LEU A 245 9.34 3.62 -21.97
CA LEU A 245 9.27 2.34 -21.28
C LEU A 245 8.18 1.44 -21.88
N GLN A 246 6.99 1.99 -22.17
CA GLN A 246 5.93 1.24 -22.85
C GLN A 246 6.41 0.71 -24.20
N LYS A 247 7.07 1.56 -25.00
CA LYS A 247 7.64 1.16 -26.29
C LYS A 247 8.69 0.06 -26.13
N THR A 248 9.58 0.18 -25.16
CA THR A 248 10.63 -0.82 -24.88
C THR A 248 10.02 -2.17 -24.51
N LEU A 249 9.01 -2.17 -23.62
CA LEU A 249 8.30 -3.38 -23.22
C LEU A 249 7.57 -4.05 -24.39
N LYS A 250 6.88 -3.26 -25.22
CA LYS A 250 6.18 -3.78 -26.42
C LYS A 250 7.15 -4.39 -27.42
N LEU A 251 8.30 -3.73 -27.68
CA LEU A 251 9.35 -4.27 -28.54
C LEU A 251 9.97 -5.55 -27.98
N ALA A 252 10.03 -5.72 -26.67
CA ALA A 252 10.45 -6.95 -26.01
C ALA A 252 9.38 -8.06 -26.00
N GLY A 253 8.21 -7.83 -26.60
CA GLY A 253 7.13 -8.79 -26.73
C GLY A 253 6.13 -8.83 -25.59
N VAL A 254 6.15 -7.83 -24.69
CA VAL A 254 5.13 -7.70 -23.63
C VAL A 254 3.82 -7.23 -24.24
N LYS A 255 2.79 -8.07 -24.19
CA LYS A 255 1.49 -7.78 -24.83
C LYS A 255 0.60 -6.87 -23.97
N ASN A 256 0.68 -7.00 -22.66
CA ASN A 256 -0.23 -6.34 -21.71
C ASN A 256 0.52 -5.25 -20.94
N VAL A 257 0.57 -4.05 -21.50
CA VAL A 257 1.18 -2.86 -20.88
C VAL A 257 0.12 -1.78 -20.75
N PHE A 258 -0.18 -1.41 -19.52
CA PHE A 258 -1.12 -0.35 -19.15
C PHE A 258 -0.35 0.90 -18.71
N MET A 259 -0.85 2.07 -19.06
CA MET A 259 -0.37 3.34 -18.53
C MET A 259 -1.50 4.05 -17.79
N THR A 260 -1.21 4.62 -16.61
CA THR A 260 -2.20 5.40 -15.85
C THR A 260 -2.68 6.64 -16.61
N ARG A 261 -1.78 7.24 -17.40
CA ARG A 261 -2.11 8.32 -18.35
C ARG A 261 -1.25 8.23 -19.61
N THR A 262 -1.81 8.65 -20.74
CA THR A 262 -1.14 8.71 -22.06
C THR A 262 -1.16 10.11 -22.65
N LYS A 263 -1.58 11.10 -21.87
CA LYS A 263 -1.59 12.53 -22.21
C LYS A 263 -1.47 13.36 -20.93
N ASP A 264 -1.32 14.66 -21.07
CA ASP A 264 -1.36 15.58 -19.93
C ASP A 264 -2.80 15.70 -19.43
N THR A 265 -3.08 15.10 -18.27
CA THR A 265 -4.40 15.07 -17.64
C THR A 265 -4.28 14.95 -16.14
N SER A 266 -5.16 15.62 -15.41
CA SER A 266 -5.27 15.50 -13.96
C SER A 266 -5.86 14.15 -13.59
N LEU A 267 -5.18 13.41 -12.73
CA LEU A 267 -5.65 12.18 -12.10
C LEU A 267 -5.24 12.21 -10.63
N SER A 268 -6.21 12.09 -9.76
CA SER A 268 -5.98 11.93 -8.32
C SER A 268 -5.36 10.58 -7.99
N MET A 269 -4.73 10.46 -6.82
CA MET A 269 -4.17 9.19 -6.37
C MET A 269 -5.23 8.08 -6.23
N PRO A 270 -6.42 8.33 -5.66
CA PRO A 270 -7.50 7.35 -5.65
C PRO A 270 -7.90 6.87 -7.05
N GLU A 271 -8.04 7.76 -8.03
CA GLU A 271 -8.38 7.36 -9.41
C GLU A 271 -7.30 6.45 -10.00
N ARG A 272 -6.01 6.78 -9.84
CA ARG A 272 -4.90 5.91 -10.30
C ARG A 272 -4.95 4.53 -9.65
N ILE A 273 -5.17 4.46 -8.33
CA ILE A 273 -5.27 3.18 -7.61
C ILE A 273 -6.46 2.36 -8.10
N LEU A 274 -7.62 2.97 -8.32
CA LEU A 274 -8.81 2.28 -8.81
C LEU A 274 -8.63 1.77 -10.25
N MET A 275 -8.00 2.56 -11.13
CA MET A 275 -7.62 2.10 -12.48
C MET A 275 -6.68 0.89 -12.41
N LEU A 276 -5.69 0.91 -11.52
CA LEU A 276 -4.76 -0.19 -11.30
C LEU A 276 -5.47 -1.42 -10.71
N LYS A 277 -6.39 -1.24 -9.75
CA LYS A 277 -7.21 -2.35 -9.23
C LYS A 277 -8.06 -3.00 -10.33
N GLN A 278 -8.65 -2.22 -11.22
CA GLN A 278 -9.43 -2.72 -12.35
C GLN A 278 -8.56 -3.46 -13.37
N TYR A 279 -7.37 -2.94 -13.67
CA TYR A 279 -6.44 -3.59 -14.60
C TYR A 279 -5.81 -4.85 -14.00
N ASP A 280 -5.67 -4.92 -12.67
CA ASP A 280 -5.06 -6.01 -11.90
C ASP A 280 -3.63 -6.36 -12.40
N PRO A 281 -2.67 -5.41 -12.40
CA PRO A 281 -1.33 -5.66 -12.90
C PRO A 281 -0.60 -6.70 -12.03
N GLN A 282 0.46 -7.28 -12.58
CA GLN A 282 1.37 -8.14 -11.83
C GLN A 282 2.65 -7.40 -11.42
N LEU A 283 2.81 -6.16 -11.89
CA LEU A 283 3.94 -5.30 -11.61
C LEU A 283 3.56 -3.85 -11.93
N LEU A 284 3.95 -2.92 -11.08
CA LEU A 284 3.84 -1.48 -11.31
C LEU A 284 5.22 -0.81 -11.22
N VAL A 285 5.52 0.04 -12.19
CA VAL A 285 6.62 1.02 -12.10
C VAL A 285 6.03 2.42 -12.20
N SER A 286 6.24 3.24 -11.16
CA SER A 286 5.90 4.66 -11.16
C SER A 286 7.15 5.49 -11.46
N ILE A 287 7.06 6.44 -12.39
CA ILE A 287 8.17 7.23 -12.89
C ILE A 287 8.02 8.67 -12.43
N HIS A 288 9.03 9.17 -11.75
CA HIS A 288 9.13 10.51 -11.19
C HIS A 288 10.48 11.16 -11.45
N LEU A 289 10.58 12.45 -11.20
CA LEU A 289 11.81 13.23 -11.24
C LEU A 289 11.95 14.01 -9.93
N ASN A 290 13.02 13.76 -9.23
CA ASN A 290 13.25 14.34 -7.92
C ASN A 290 13.54 15.84 -7.97
N SER A 291 13.40 16.51 -6.84
CA SER A 291 13.77 17.89 -6.65
C SER A 291 14.19 18.14 -5.22
N ALA A 292 15.15 19.03 -5.03
CA ALA A 292 15.61 19.48 -3.72
C ALA A 292 15.74 21.01 -3.70
N ASN A 293 15.76 21.61 -2.50
CA ASN A 293 15.98 23.04 -2.35
C ASN A 293 17.41 23.46 -2.76
N SER A 294 18.38 22.56 -2.65
CA SER A 294 19.75 22.76 -3.13
C SER A 294 19.94 22.16 -4.52
N ASP A 295 20.54 22.92 -5.41
CA ASP A 295 20.92 22.49 -6.74
C ASP A 295 22.14 21.55 -6.78
N THR A 296 22.80 21.36 -5.65
CA THR A 296 23.93 20.41 -5.52
C THR A 296 23.49 18.98 -5.33
N VAL A 297 22.24 18.74 -4.91
CA VAL A 297 21.67 17.39 -4.74
C VAL A 297 21.39 16.80 -6.11
N GLN A 298 21.87 15.58 -6.35
CA GLN A 298 21.78 14.90 -7.66
C GLN A 298 21.74 13.38 -7.52
N GLY A 299 21.33 12.70 -8.57
CA GLY A 299 21.41 11.24 -8.68
C GLY A 299 20.06 10.56 -8.84
N THR A 300 20.09 9.24 -8.79
CA THR A 300 18.91 8.39 -8.97
C THR A 300 18.57 7.64 -7.69
N SER A 301 17.31 7.40 -7.47
CA SER A 301 16.80 6.61 -6.34
C SER A 301 15.59 5.78 -6.72
N THR A 302 15.34 4.75 -5.94
CA THR A 302 14.13 3.96 -6.07
C THR A 302 13.47 3.79 -4.71
N TYR A 303 12.15 3.67 -4.72
CA TYR A 303 11.37 3.66 -3.49
C TYR A 303 10.45 2.45 -3.46
N TYR A 304 10.30 1.88 -2.27
CA TYR A 304 9.34 0.81 -1.99
C TYR A 304 8.68 1.06 -0.64
N ARG A 305 7.51 0.49 -0.42
CA ARG A 305 6.85 0.53 0.88
C ARG A 305 7.00 -0.78 1.64
N TYR A 306 6.70 -1.88 1.00
CA TYR A 306 6.69 -3.21 1.60
C TYR A 306 7.98 -3.95 1.30
N ILE A 307 8.57 -4.55 2.34
CA ILE A 307 9.90 -5.17 2.27
C ILE A 307 9.99 -6.29 1.22
N GLY A 308 8.91 -7.03 0.99
CA GLY A 308 8.86 -8.09 -0.03
C GLY A 308 8.88 -7.57 -1.47
N PHE A 309 8.74 -6.25 -1.69
CA PHE A 309 8.85 -5.62 -3.01
C PHE A 309 10.21 -4.94 -3.23
N ARG A 310 11.05 -4.87 -2.17
CA ARG A 310 12.40 -4.31 -2.25
C ARG A 310 13.26 -4.92 -3.35
N PRO A 311 13.25 -6.25 -3.61
CA PRO A 311 14.10 -6.84 -4.66
C PRO A 311 13.88 -6.23 -6.05
N LEU A 312 12.62 -5.98 -6.46
CA LEU A 312 12.31 -5.28 -7.70
C LEU A 312 12.91 -3.87 -7.73
N SER A 313 12.71 -3.11 -6.65
CA SER A 313 13.19 -1.74 -6.50
C SER A 313 14.74 -1.68 -6.58
N MET A 314 15.43 -2.61 -5.92
CA MET A 314 16.89 -2.73 -5.96
C MET A 314 17.42 -3.10 -7.35
N ALA A 315 16.81 -4.07 -8.01
CA ALA A 315 17.23 -4.48 -9.35
C ALA A 315 17.12 -3.33 -10.36
N ILE A 316 16.05 -2.51 -10.25
CA ILE A 316 15.92 -1.31 -11.09
C ILE A 316 17.02 -0.29 -10.74
N LEU A 317 17.26 0.00 -9.44
CA LEU A 317 18.30 0.94 -9.02
C LEU A 317 19.68 0.54 -9.55
N ASN A 318 20.06 -0.73 -9.38
CA ASN A 318 21.35 -1.25 -9.85
C ASN A 318 21.55 -1.00 -11.37
N ARG A 319 20.50 -1.15 -12.16
CA ARG A 319 20.54 -0.84 -13.60
C ARG A 319 20.59 0.65 -13.87
N MET A 320 19.84 1.48 -13.12
CA MET A 320 19.87 2.93 -13.26
C MET A 320 21.25 3.52 -13.00
N LEU A 321 21.97 3.02 -11.99
CA LEU A 321 23.33 3.47 -11.67
C LEU A 321 24.32 3.26 -12.81
N THR A 322 24.09 2.27 -13.69
CA THR A 322 24.95 2.08 -14.88
C THR A 322 24.81 3.19 -15.94
N LEU A 323 23.94 4.18 -15.74
CA LEU A 323 23.83 5.40 -16.57
C LEU A 323 24.83 6.49 -16.15
N GLY A 324 25.68 6.24 -15.16
CA GLY A 324 26.61 7.24 -14.62
C GLY A 324 25.92 8.32 -13.77
N LEU A 325 24.76 7.99 -13.20
CA LEU A 325 24.08 8.79 -12.17
C LEU A 325 24.70 8.48 -10.80
N LYS A 326 24.75 9.49 -9.92
CA LYS A 326 25.08 9.25 -8.53
C LYS A 326 23.96 8.45 -7.85
N GLU A 327 24.32 7.65 -6.87
CA GLU A 327 23.33 6.98 -6.05
C GLU A 327 22.77 7.96 -5.01
N TYR A 328 21.44 8.13 -5.01
CA TYR A 328 20.73 8.79 -3.93
C TYR A 328 20.12 7.76 -2.96
N GLY A 329 19.84 6.53 -3.42
CA GLY A 329 19.54 5.38 -2.58
C GLY A 329 18.33 4.55 -2.96
N ASN A 330 18.16 3.45 -2.22
CA ASN A 330 16.92 2.65 -2.23
C ASN A 330 16.15 2.90 -0.93
N VAL A 331 15.04 3.63 -1.00
CA VAL A 331 14.30 4.15 0.14
C VAL A 331 13.12 3.24 0.48
N GLY A 332 13.11 2.74 1.71
CA GLY A 332 12.06 1.84 2.22
C GLY A 332 10.99 2.54 3.03
N SER A 333 9.89 1.84 3.28
CA SER A 333 8.73 2.31 4.07
C SER A 333 8.14 3.64 3.57
N PHE A 334 8.28 3.91 2.27
CA PHE A 334 7.91 5.19 1.69
C PHE A 334 6.38 5.36 1.62
N ASN A 335 5.87 6.44 2.22
CA ASN A 335 4.44 6.72 2.35
C ASN A 335 3.83 7.35 1.08
N PHE A 336 4.15 6.81 -0.09
CA PHE A 336 3.57 7.23 -1.35
C PHE A 336 2.30 6.42 -1.66
N SER A 337 1.26 7.09 -2.15
CA SER A 337 -0.05 6.46 -2.31
C SER A 337 -0.04 5.24 -3.24
N LEU A 338 0.70 5.30 -4.36
CA LEU A 338 0.79 4.18 -5.31
C LEU A 338 1.71 3.04 -4.83
N SER A 339 2.50 3.26 -3.78
CA SER A 339 3.23 2.19 -3.10
C SER A 339 2.39 1.49 -2.03
N GLY A 340 1.20 2.01 -1.74
CA GLY A 340 0.27 1.49 -0.73
C GLY A 340 -0.45 0.19 -1.09
N PRO A 341 -0.87 -0.08 -2.35
CA PRO A 341 -1.44 -1.36 -2.71
C PRO A 341 -0.48 -2.52 -2.50
N THR A 342 -0.98 -3.61 -1.91
CA THR A 342 -0.25 -4.86 -1.70
C THR A 342 -0.50 -5.88 -2.81
N ASP A 343 -1.40 -5.58 -3.74
CA ASP A 343 -1.91 -6.49 -4.78
C ASP A 343 -0.84 -6.95 -5.77
N TYR A 344 0.24 -6.18 -5.92
CA TYR A 344 1.33 -6.42 -6.87
C TYR A 344 2.63 -5.77 -6.42
N PRO A 345 3.81 -6.35 -6.75
CA PRO A 345 5.10 -5.68 -6.60
C PRO A 345 5.09 -4.33 -7.31
N ASN A 346 5.60 -3.31 -6.60
CA ASN A 346 5.69 -1.96 -7.14
C ASN A 346 7.00 -1.29 -6.76
N ALA A 347 7.49 -0.43 -7.64
CA ALA A 347 8.65 0.42 -7.42
C ALA A 347 8.38 1.82 -7.98
N LEU A 348 8.70 2.85 -7.22
CA LEU A 348 8.78 4.21 -7.72
C LEU A 348 10.24 4.50 -8.06
N VAL A 349 10.47 5.12 -9.23
CA VAL A 349 11.78 5.48 -9.75
C VAL A 349 11.88 6.99 -9.84
N GLU A 350 12.68 7.59 -8.98
CA GLU A 350 13.14 8.97 -9.11
C GLU A 350 14.38 8.97 -10.01
N VAL A 351 14.17 9.28 -11.29
CA VAL A 351 15.16 9.08 -12.34
C VAL A 351 16.42 9.92 -12.09
N ALA A 352 16.24 11.19 -11.77
CA ALA A 352 17.28 12.17 -11.49
C ALA A 352 16.65 13.46 -10.94
N PHE A 353 17.46 14.42 -10.50
CA PHE A 353 16.98 15.67 -9.92
C PHE A 353 16.79 16.77 -10.96
N LEU A 354 15.56 17.25 -11.15
CA LEU A 354 15.26 18.41 -12.00
C LEU A 354 15.86 19.71 -11.46
N SER A 355 16.05 19.80 -10.14
CA SER A 355 16.69 20.96 -9.49
C SER A 355 18.20 21.03 -9.71
N ASN A 356 18.85 19.94 -10.14
CA ASN A 356 20.30 19.90 -10.38
C ASN A 356 20.61 20.12 -11.87
N PRO A 357 21.48 21.08 -12.25
CA PRO A 357 21.74 21.43 -13.64
C PRO A 357 22.30 20.28 -14.49
N GLU A 358 23.17 19.41 -13.92
CA GLU A 358 23.77 18.30 -14.66
C GLU A 358 22.76 17.16 -14.87
N ASP A 359 21.90 16.88 -13.89
CA ASP A 359 20.84 15.89 -14.01
C ASP A 359 19.73 16.40 -14.94
N GLU A 360 19.33 17.68 -14.83
CA GLU A 360 18.38 18.32 -15.73
C GLU A 360 18.82 18.22 -17.18
N LYS A 361 20.09 18.54 -17.48
CA LYS A 361 20.67 18.41 -18.83
C LYS A 361 20.57 16.99 -19.37
N LYS A 362 20.78 15.96 -18.53
CA LYS A 362 20.56 14.56 -18.91
C LYS A 362 19.10 14.29 -19.23
N ILE A 363 18.16 14.71 -18.33
CA ILE A 363 16.71 14.50 -18.49
C ILE A 363 16.20 15.12 -19.81
N LEU A 364 16.69 16.27 -20.21
CA LEU A 364 16.34 16.94 -21.46
C LEU A 364 16.74 16.14 -22.70
N SER A 365 17.75 15.26 -22.60
CA SER A 365 18.24 14.45 -23.73
C SER A 365 17.29 13.29 -24.07
N PRO A 366 16.74 13.22 -25.30
CA PRO A 366 15.94 12.06 -25.73
C PRO A 366 16.72 10.74 -25.68
N LYS A 367 18.03 10.77 -25.92
CA LYS A 367 18.93 9.60 -25.84
C LYS A 367 18.98 9.07 -24.41
N PHE A 368 19.08 9.96 -23.41
CA PHE A 368 19.09 9.59 -22.01
C PHE A 368 17.74 8.98 -21.58
N ARG A 369 16.61 9.60 -21.92
CA ARG A 369 15.28 9.07 -21.58
C ARG A 369 15.05 7.67 -22.16
N LYS A 370 15.52 7.42 -23.39
CA LYS A 370 15.50 6.07 -23.98
C LYS A 370 16.38 5.09 -23.20
N ALA A 371 17.57 5.53 -22.76
CA ALA A 371 18.46 4.71 -21.94
C ALA A 371 17.83 4.40 -20.56
N VAL A 372 17.19 5.37 -19.92
CA VAL A 372 16.42 5.16 -18.66
C VAL A 372 15.38 4.06 -18.83
N ALA A 373 14.52 4.16 -19.85
CA ALA A 373 13.51 3.15 -20.14
C ALA A 373 14.11 1.75 -20.33
N GLN A 374 15.23 1.67 -21.05
CA GLN A 374 15.97 0.41 -21.25
C GLN A 374 16.51 -0.14 -19.93
N LYS A 375 17.03 0.72 -19.02
CA LYS A 375 17.56 0.28 -17.73
C LYS A 375 16.46 -0.18 -16.77
N ILE A 376 15.32 0.49 -16.74
CA ILE A 376 14.14 0.02 -15.98
C ILE A 376 13.71 -1.36 -16.47
N TYR A 377 13.58 -1.55 -17.79
CA TYR A 377 13.28 -2.85 -18.39
C TYR A 377 14.28 -3.93 -17.98
N LEU A 378 15.59 -3.66 -18.06
CA LEU A 378 16.63 -4.60 -17.69
C LEU A 378 16.60 -4.91 -16.18
N GLY A 379 16.28 -3.94 -15.32
CA GLY A 379 16.09 -4.16 -13.90
C GLY A 379 14.93 -5.13 -13.61
N ILE A 380 13.82 -5.00 -14.35
CA ILE A 380 12.71 -5.96 -14.24
C ILE A 380 13.16 -7.36 -14.70
N ILE A 381 13.96 -7.48 -15.75
CA ILE A 381 14.49 -8.76 -16.23
C ILE A 381 15.41 -9.40 -15.17
N ASP A 382 16.30 -8.62 -14.56
CA ASP A 382 17.18 -9.13 -13.49
C ASP A 382 16.38 -9.68 -12.32
N TRP A 383 15.41 -8.91 -11.83
CA TRP A 383 14.52 -9.34 -10.76
C TRP A 383 13.77 -10.64 -11.12
N LEU A 384 13.27 -10.79 -12.35
CA LEU A 384 12.62 -12.02 -12.79
C LEU A 384 13.59 -13.21 -12.89
N ASN A 385 14.86 -12.96 -13.21
CA ASN A 385 15.88 -14.00 -13.30
C ASN A 385 16.32 -14.52 -11.93
N GLU A 386 16.35 -13.67 -10.90
CA GLU A 386 16.62 -14.08 -9.51
C GLU A 386 15.63 -15.13 -9.01
N MET A 387 14.38 -15.10 -9.50
CA MET A 387 13.35 -16.08 -9.13
C MET A 387 13.46 -17.44 -9.83
N LYS A 388 14.35 -17.56 -10.82
CA LYS A 388 14.57 -18.84 -11.53
C LYS A 388 15.61 -19.72 -10.82
N GLN A 389 16.30 -19.15 -9.84
CA GLN A 389 17.29 -19.84 -9.01
C GLN A 389 16.62 -20.45 -7.78
#